data_5fbb72f6e95dd0c160207e216bd78d73
#
_entry.id   5fbb72f6e95dd0c160207e216bd78d73
#
_cell.length_a   1.000
_cell.length_b   1.000
_cell.length_c   1.000
_cell.angle_alpha   90.00
_cell.angle_beta   90.00
_cell.angle_gamma   90.00
#
_symmetry.space_group_name_H-M   'P 1'
#
loop_
_entity.id
_entity.type
_entity.pdbx_description
1 polymer ?
#
loop_
_entity_poly.entity_id
_entity_poly.type
_entity_poly.pdbx_seq_one_letter_code
_entity_poly.pdbx_strand_id
1 'polypeptide(L)'
;MLKNKPRHPEKIKKYNPTTLKKPNWLKVKAPTSKKYFETLDIVKTHNLVTVCQEAACPNIGECWDKKHATFMILGDTCTRACAFCNVKTGKPSGPPDPLEPLNVAKSVLKLGLKHVVVT
;
A
#
# COMPACT_ATOMS: atom_id res chain seq x y z
N MET A 1 1.74 -7.39 -10.44
CA MET A 1 0.94 -6.89 -11.58
C MET A 1 -0.36 -6.30 -11.08
N LEU A 2 -0.61 -5.04 -11.37
CA LEU A 2 -1.82 -4.32 -10.97
C LEU A 2 -3.02 -4.70 -11.85
N LYS A 3 -3.37 -5.98 -11.87
CA LYS A 3 -4.49 -6.47 -12.68
C LYS A 3 -5.81 -5.96 -12.10
N ASN A 4 -6.44 -5.08 -12.86
CA ASN A 4 -7.89 -4.76 -12.78
C ASN A 4 -8.49 -4.69 -11.37
N LYS A 5 -7.90 -3.86 -10.50
CA LYS A 5 -8.58 -3.51 -9.25
C LYS A 5 -9.89 -2.79 -9.60
N PRO A 6 -11.04 -3.23 -9.07
CA PRO A 6 -12.28 -2.50 -9.26
C PRO A 6 -12.12 -1.08 -8.71
N ARG A 7 -12.36 -0.10 -9.55
CA ARG A 7 -12.25 1.31 -9.20
C ARG A 7 -13.61 1.97 -9.33
N HIS A 8 -13.87 2.89 -8.43
CA HIS A 8 -15.02 3.77 -8.60
C HIS A 8 -14.91 4.51 -9.94
N PRO A 9 -16.01 4.76 -10.67
CA PRO A 9 -16.00 5.45 -11.98
C PRO A 9 -15.19 6.76 -11.97
N GLU A 10 -15.22 7.51 -10.90
CA GLU A 10 -14.46 8.76 -10.75
C GLU A 10 -12.94 8.55 -10.71
N LYS A 11 -12.47 7.34 -10.38
CA LYS A 11 -11.05 6.98 -10.40
C LYS A 11 -10.57 6.46 -11.75
N ILE A 12 -11.46 6.24 -12.69
CA ILE A 12 -11.10 5.76 -14.04
C ILE A 12 -10.45 6.92 -14.77
N LYS A 13 -9.14 6.88 -14.90
CA LYS A 13 -8.40 7.86 -15.72
C LYS A 13 -8.76 7.63 -17.17
N LYS A 14 -9.39 8.61 -17.80
CA LYS A 14 -9.54 8.63 -19.25
C LYS A 14 -8.15 8.74 -19.88
N TYR A 15 -7.87 7.89 -20.86
CA TYR A 15 -6.64 8.02 -21.64
C TYR A 15 -6.59 9.41 -22.28
N ASN A 16 -5.56 10.16 -21.95
CA ASN A 16 -5.28 11.45 -22.56
C ASN A 16 -4.00 11.32 -23.40
N PRO A 17 -4.10 11.34 -24.72
CA PRO A 17 -2.93 11.21 -25.60
C PRO A 17 -1.93 12.36 -25.44
N THR A 18 -2.33 13.46 -24.81
CA THR A 18 -1.45 14.60 -24.54
C THR A 18 -0.68 14.47 -23.22
N THR A 19 -0.74 13.33 -22.55
CA THR A 19 0.03 13.10 -21.32
C THR A 19 1.53 13.23 -21.62
N LEU A 20 2.16 14.24 -21.06
CA LEU A 20 3.58 14.50 -21.24
C LEU A 20 4.42 13.33 -20.70
N LYS A 21 5.47 12.99 -21.44
CA LYS A 21 6.45 12.01 -20.97
C LYS A 21 7.11 12.49 -19.68
N LYS A 22 7.23 11.60 -18.71
CA LYS A 22 7.93 11.93 -17.46
C LYS A 22 9.38 12.33 -17.72
N PRO A 23 9.91 13.34 -17.02
CA PRO A 23 11.31 13.73 -17.14
C PRO A 23 12.25 12.55 -16.85
N ASN A 24 13.39 12.50 -17.53
CA ASN A 24 14.36 11.40 -17.39
C ASN A 24 14.96 11.27 -15.98
N TRP A 25 14.98 12.36 -15.21
CA TRP A 25 15.47 12.37 -13.83
C TRP A 25 14.46 11.79 -12.82
N LEU A 26 13.20 11.67 -13.21
CA LEU A 26 12.15 11.10 -12.36
C LEU A 26 12.24 9.57 -12.37
N LYS A 27 13.16 9.04 -11.59
CA LYS A 27 13.41 7.61 -11.45
C LYS A 27 13.32 7.19 -9.99
N VAL A 28 12.87 5.97 -9.75
CA VAL A 28 12.80 5.36 -8.43
C VAL A 28 13.61 4.06 -8.46
N LYS A 29 14.34 3.78 -7.38
CA LYS A 29 15.07 2.52 -7.24
C LYS A 29 14.08 1.36 -7.07
N ALA A 30 14.36 0.24 -7.70
CA ALA A 30 13.60 -0.98 -7.48
C ALA A 30 13.72 -1.44 -6.01
N PRO A 31 12.66 -1.99 -5.41
CA PRO A 31 12.68 -2.48 -4.03
C PRO A 31 13.38 -3.84 -3.97
N THR A 32 14.70 -3.84 -3.83
CA THR A 32 15.55 -5.04 -3.85
C THR A 32 16.32 -5.27 -2.55
N SER A 33 16.12 -4.43 -1.54
CA SER A 33 16.85 -4.56 -0.28
C SER A 33 16.38 -5.74 0.57
N LYS A 34 17.28 -6.26 1.41
CA LYS A 34 16.96 -7.30 2.39
C LYS A 34 15.82 -6.86 3.32
N LYS A 35 15.86 -5.63 3.81
CA LYS A 35 14.83 -5.06 4.69
C LYS A 35 13.45 -5.01 4.03
N TYR A 36 13.39 -4.71 2.73
CA TYR A 36 12.16 -4.75 1.97
C TYR A 36 11.54 -6.15 1.98
N PHE A 37 12.33 -7.19 1.69
CA PHE A 37 11.84 -8.57 1.67
C PHE A 37 11.45 -9.08 3.06
N GLU A 38 12.19 -8.72 4.10
CA GLU A 38 11.83 -9.03 5.49
C GLU A 38 10.48 -8.41 5.86
N THR A 39 10.25 -7.15 5.49
CA THR A 39 8.98 -6.47 5.72
C THR A 39 7.84 -7.13 4.94
N LEU A 40 8.09 -7.46 3.68
CA LEU A 40 7.12 -8.16 2.83
C LEU A 40 6.69 -9.51 3.41
N ASP A 41 7.65 -10.28 3.91
CA ASP A 41 7.39 -11.58 4.53
C ASP A 41 6.54 -11.47 5.78
N ILE A 42 6.87 -10.53 6.66
CA ILE A 42 6.11 -10.29 7.89
C ILE A 42 4.68 -9.81 7.59
N VAL A 43 4.52 -8.90 6.65
CA VAL A 43 3.20 -8.42 6.22
C VAL A 43 2.34 -9.57 5.70
N LYS A 44 2.90 -10.45 4.90
CA LYS A 44 2.21 -11.65 4.40
C LYS A 44 1.89 -12.64 5.51
N THR A 45 2.84 -12.96 6.36
CA THR A 45 2.70 -13.95 7.44
C THR A 45 1.61 -13.54 8.43
N HIS A 46 1.48 -12.25 8.73
CA HIS A 46 0.46 -11.73 9.64
C HIS A 46 -0.84 -11.33 8.94
N ASN A 47 -0.95 -11.60 7.64
CA ASN A 47 -2.13 -11.27 6.83
C ASN A 47 -2.54 -9.79 6.93
N LEU A 48 -1.55 -8.91 6.89
CA LEU A 48 -1.75 -7.46 6.98
C LEU A 48 -1.88 -6.82 5.61
N VAL A 49 -2.54 -5.68 5.58
CA VAL A 49 -2.71 -4.85 4.39
C VAL A 49 -1.93 -3.54 4.58
N THR A 50 -1.14 -3.17 3.58
CA THR A 50 -0.41 -1.90 3.57
C THR A 50 -0.86 -1.01 2.42
N VAL A 51 -1.01 0.28 2.68
CA VAL A 51 -1.24 1.28 1.62
C VAL A 51 -0.07 1.28 0.62
N CYS A 52 1.14 1.02 1.11
CA CYS A 52 2.35 0.97 0.29
C CYS A 52 2.22 -0.03 -0.88
N GLN A 53 1.63 -1.20 -0.62
CA GLN A 53 1.37 -2.22 -1.64
C GLN A 53 0.08 -1.93 -2.41
N GLU A 54 -1.00 -1.63 -1.70
CA GLU A 54 -2.32 -1.45 -2.31
C GLU A 54 -2.40 -0.25 -3.24
N ALA A 55 -1.72 0.83 -2.90
CA ALA A 55 -1.60 2.01 -3.75
C ALA A 55 -0.53 1.88 -4.84
N ALA A 56 0.27 0.80 -4.82
CA ALA A 56 1.44 0.64 -5.68
C ALA A 56 2.40 1.84 -5.57
N CYS A 57 2.73 2.22 -4.34
CA CYS A 57 3.58 3.35 -4.07
C CYS A 57 4.99 3.14 -4.64
N PRO A 58 5.51 4.06 -5.47
CA PRO A 58 6.84 3.90 -6.05
C PRO A 58 7.97 4.02 -5.02
N ASN A 59 7.72 4.62 -3.85
CA ASN A 59 8.70 4.82 -2.79
C ASN A 59 8.74 3.69 -1.76
N ILE A 60 8.03 2.59 -1.99
CA ILE A 60 7.91 1.49 -1.04
C ILE A 60 9.27 0.95 -0.59
N GLY A 61 10.21 0.78 -1.50
CA GLY A 61 11.55 0.29 -1.18
C GLY A 61 12.30 1.19 -0.22
N GLU A 62 12.29 2.49 -0.47
CA GLU A 62 12.97 3.48 0.38
C GLU A 62 12.29 3.62 1.75
N CYS A 63 10.96 3.68 1.79
CA CYS A 63 10.22 3.81 3.04
C CYS A 63 10.44 2.59 3.95
N TRP A 64 10.34 1.39 3.40
CA TRP A 64 10.53 0.18 4.18
C TRP A 64 11.97 0.00 4.64
N ASP A 65 12.94 0.43 3.85
CA ASP A 65 14.35 0.49 4.26
C ASP A 65 14.57 1.41 5.46
N LYS A 66 13.87 2.54 5.48
CA LYS A 66 13.92 3.52 6.58
C LYS A 66 13.07 3.13 7.79
N LYS A 67 12.43 1.95 7.76
CA LYS A 67 11.53 1.48 8.82
C LYS A 67 10.27 2.34 8.96
N HIS A 68 9.70 2.76 7.83
CA HIS A 68 8.43 3.46 7.74
C HIS A 68 7.41 2.59 7.00
N ALA A 69 6.22 2.45 7.55
CA ALA A 69 5.14 1.72 6.89
C ALA A 69 3.77 2.33 7.20
N THR A 70 2.84 2.14 6.28
CA THR A 70 1.45 2.58 6.43
C THR A 70 0.53 1.37 6.29
N PHE A 71 -0.13 1.01 7.38
CA PHE A 71 -1.08 -0.10 7.41
C PHE A 71 -2.51 0.37 7.13
N MET A 72 -3.22 -0.39 6.31
CA MET A 72 -4.67 -0.30 6.21
C MET A 72 -5.30 -1.22 7.24
N ILE A 73 -6.22 -0.70 8.01
CA ILE A 73 -7.09 -1.49 8.88
C ILE A 73 -8.47 -1.65 8.24
N LEU A 74 -9.25 -2.63 8.69
CA LEU A 74 -10.59 -2.95 8.18
C LEU A 74 -10.61 -3.48 6.73
N GLY A 75 -9.51 -4.09 6.29
CA GLY A 75 -9.40 -4.74 4.98
C GLY A 75 -8.66 -3.92 3.93
N ASP A 76 -8.67 -4.42 2.70
CA ASP A 76 -7.94 -3.87 1.54
C ASP A 76 -8.76 -2.88 0.69
N THR A 77 -10.02 -2.66 1.07
CA THR A 77 -10.97 -1.89 0.30
C THR A 77 -11.35 -0.62 1.03
N CYS A 78 -11.12 0.54 0.40
CA CYS A 78 -11.49 1.84 0.93
C CYS A 78 -12.90 2.22 0.46
N THR A 79 -13.70 2.80 1.35
CA THR A 79 -15.05 3.28 1.02
C THR A 79 -15.07 4.66 0.37
N ARG A 80 -13.91 5.34 0.32
CA ARG A 80 -13.77 6.66 -0.31
C ARG A 80 -13.20 6.55 -1.73
N ALA A 81 -13.56 7.50 -2.58
CA ALA A 81 -13.18 7.52 -3.99
C ALA A 81 -12.28 8.71 -4.33
N CYS A 82 -11.23 8.95 -3.55
CA CYS A 82 -10.30 10.04 -3.81
C CYS A 82 -9.65 9.90 -5.20
N ALA A 83 -9.74 10.92 -6.03
CA ALA A 83 -9.29 10.89 -7.43
C ALA A 83 -7.79 10.58 -7.59
N PHE A 84 -6.97 11.00 -6.63
CA PHE A 84 -5.52 10.80 -6.61
C PHE A 84 -5.08 9.45 -6.03
N CYS A 85 -5.99 8.71 -5.39
CA CYS A 85 -5.66 7.48 -4.66
C CYS A 85 -5.79 6.24 -5.54
N ASN A 86 -4.83 5.34 -5.46
CA ASN A 86 -4.80 4.11 -6.24
C ASN A 86 -5.30 2.87 -5.47
N VAL A 87 -5.72 3.04 -4.23
CA VAL A 87 -6.29 1.96 -3.42
C VAL A 87 -7.63 1.52 -3.99
N LYS A 88 -7.92 0.22 -3.91
CA LYS A 88 -9.21 -0.36 -4.30
C LYS A 88 -10.36 0.35 -3.59
N THR A 89 -11.39 0.72 -4.33
CA THR A 89 -12.57 1.39 -3.79
C THR A 89 -13.81 0.51 -3.93
N GLY A 90 -14.63 0.48 -2.90
CA GLY A 90 -15.86 -0.30 -2.90
C GLY A 90 -16.45 -0.48 -1.51
N LYS A 91 -17.36 -1.41 -1.41
CA LYS A 91 -17.89 -1.84 -0.11
C LYS A 91 -16.94 -2.85 0.54
N PRO A 92 -16.76 -2.85 1.86
CA PRO A 92 -16.00 -3.88 2.56
C PRO A 92 -16.54 -5.28 2.24
N SER A 93 -15.65 -6.24 2.07
CA SER A 93 -16.03 -7.62 1.71
C SER A 93 -16.49 -8.48 2.90
N GLY A 94 -16.38 -7.97 4.11
CA GLY A 94 -16.76 -8.71 5.32
C GLY A 94 -16.51 -7.92 6.61
N PRO A 95 -16.77 -8.53 7.78
CA PRO A 95 -16.51 -7.91 9.07
C PRO A 95 -15.00 -7.72 9.29
N PRO A 96 -14.60 -6.75 10.15
CA PRO A 96 -13.19 -6.58 10.52
C PRO A 96 -12.64 -7.81 11.22
N ASP A 97 -11.36 -8.13 10.94
CA ASP A 97 -10.65 -9.19 11.67
C ASP A 97 -10.39 -8.75 13.11
N PRO A 98 -10.91 -9.46 14.13
CA PRO A 98 -10.72 -9.07 15.53
C PRO A 98 -9.26 -9.18 15.99
N LEU A 99 -8.40 -9.94 15.29
CA LEU A 99 -6.99 -10.10 15.59
C LEU A 99 -6.10 -9.06 14.88
N GLU A 100 -6.65 -8.27 13.98
CA GLU A 100 -5.89 -7.28 13.19
C GLU A 100 -5.10 -6.30 14.06
N PRO A 101 -5.68 -5.67 15.12
CA PRO A 101 -4.91 -4.76 15.97
C PRO A 101 -3.70 -5.43 16.63
N LEU A 102 -3.86 -6.66 17.08
CA LEU A 102 -2.77 -7.44 17.69
C LEU A 102 -1.69 -7.77 16.65
N ASN A 103 -2.08 -8.18 15.46
CA ASN A 103 -1.17 -8.51 14.37
C ASN A 103 -0.40 -7.29 13.90
N VAL A 104 -1.05 -6.13 13.81
CA VAL A 104 -0.38 -4.86 13.49
C VAL A 104 0.65 -4.53 14.57
N ALA A 105 0.28 -4.58 15.85
CA ALA A 105 1.18 -4.28 16.96
C ALA A 105 2.41 -5.21 16.99
N LYS A 106 2.20 -6.51 16.80
CA LYS A 106 3.30 -7.50 16.73
C LYS A 106 4.22 -7.24 15.56
N SER A 107 3.68 -6.89 14.40
CA SER A 107 4.46 -6.62 13.20
C SER A 107 5.27 -5.34 13.31
N VAL A 108 4.70 -4.29 13.89
CA VAL A 108 5.42 -3.04 14.18
C VAL A 108 6.62 -3.30 15.10
N LEU A 109 6.42 -4.08 16.15
CA LEU A 109 7.48 -4.43 17.08
C LEU A 109 8.56 -5.29 16.41
N LYS A 110 8.16 -6.35 15.70
CA LYS A 110 9.08 -7.28 15.04
C LYS A 110 9.92 -6.62 13.95
N LEU A 111 9.34 -5.69 13.22
CA LEU A 111 10.04 -4.92 12.18
C LEU A 111 10.88 -3.77 12.75
N GLY A 112 10.69 -3.41 14.02
CA GLY A 112 11.33 -2.26 14.63
C GLY A 112 11.02 -0.97 13.87
N LEU A 113 9.75 -0.77 13.49
CA LEU A 113 9.34 0.40 12.72
C LEU A 113 9.54 1.68 13.53
N LYS A 114 10.13 2.69 12.89
CA LYS A 114 10.38 4.00 13.48
C LYS A 114 9.19 4.95 13.30
N HIS A 115 8.44 4.76 12.23
CA HIS A 115 7.27 5.56 11.91
C HIS A 115 6.18 4.67 11.33
N VAL A 116 5.00 4.74 11.90
CA VAL A 116 3.85 3.94 11.52
C VAL A 116 2.65 4.85 11.30
N VAL A 117 1.98 4.67 10.18
CA VAL A 117 0.68 5.27 9.92
C VAL A 117 -0.36 4.15 9.90
N VAL A 118 -1.47 4.37 10.55
CA VAL A 118 -2.62 3.45 10.57
C VAL A 118 -3.82 4.19 9.97
N THR A 119 -4.39 3.60 8.95
CA THR A 119 -5.48 4.23 8.20
C THR A 119 -6.52 3.23 7.68
#